data_e71eba1d9a6754757735a3cace617d2c
#
_entry.id   e71eba1d9a6754757735a3cace617d2c
#
_cell.length_a   1.000
_cell.length_b   1.000
_cell.length_c   1.000
_cell.angle_alpha   90.00
_cell.angle_beta   90.00
_cell.angle_gamma   90.00
#
_symmetry.space_group_name_H-M   'P 1'
#
loop_
_entity.id
_entity.type
_entity.pdbx_description
1 polymer ?
#
loop_
_entity_poly.entity_id
_entity_poly.type
_entity_poly.pdbx_seq_one_letter_code
_entity_poly.pdbx_strand_id
1 'polypeptide(L)'
;IPSESVVGESTIDVQEDAYIFATYDSTTADSLTEEISDGRTKSFTKVSHGYTLDLGYCMAGTEVKIKNSNEERVNITAYALNLDAVDTAYQTLNEQTMEMTSFSDTKITGTIDVKKEGRLIFAVANDAGWRLYVDGEQTDPDVFGEAFISTYLTEGTHTVELRYMTPGFMVGAGISFACILIVVLIAWIKRHH
;
A
#
# COMPACT_ATOMS: atom_id res chain seq x y z
N ILE A 1 15.72 17.58 8.38
CA ILE A 1 17.11 17.33 8.79
C ILE A 1 18.00 18.12 7.85
N PRO A 2 19.06 18.82 8.34
CA PRO A 2 20.02 19.51 7.48
C PRO A 2 20.69 18.53 6.51
N SER A 3 20.79 18.92 5.25
CA SER A 3 21.52 18.18 4.23
C SER A 3 22.31 19.16 3.35
N GLU A 4 23.49 18.77 2.93
CA GLU A 4 24.31 19.49 1.99
C GLU A 4 24.53 18.65 0.74
N SER A 5 24.36 19.23 -0.45
CA SER A 5 24.52 18.53 -1.72
C SER A 5 25.60 19.19 -2.55
N VAL A 6 26.58 18.37 -2.95
CA VAL A 6 27.63 18.70 -3.90
C VAL A 6 27.50 17.82 -5.14
N VAL A 7 28.37 18.01 -6.13
CA VAL A 7 28.38 17.17 -7.33
C VAL A 7 28.72 15.73 -6.96
N GLY A 8 27.83 14.80 -7.27
CA GLY A 8 28.03 13.38 -7.05
C GLY A 8 27.77 12.88 -5.63
N GLU A 9 27.59 13.76 -4.63
CA GLU A 9 27.40 13.35 -3.25
C GLU A 9 26.47 14.31 -2.49
N SER A 10 25.66 13.78 -1.60
CA SER A 10 24.88 14.54 -0.61
C SER A 10 25.15 13.98 0.77
N THR A 11 25.40 14.86 1.74
CA THR A 11 25.67 14.50 3.13
C THR A 11 24.50 14.92 4.02
N ILE A 12 24.10 14.04 4.91
CA ILE A 12 23.05 14.26 5.91
C ILE A 12 23.68 14.06 7.30
N ASP A 13 23.60 15.09 8.13
CA ASP A 13 24.06 15.04 9.52
C ASP A 13 22.88 14.75 10.44
N VAL A 14 22.89 13.58 11.08
CA VAL A 14 21.84 13.15 12.00
C VAL A 14 22.05 13.78 13.37
N GLN A 15 21.11 14.64 13.79
CA GLN A 15 21.24 15.42 15.03
C GLN A 15 20.69 14.68 16.26
N GLU A 16 19.74 13.77 16.06
CA GLU A 16 19.07 12.98 17.08
C GLU A 16 18.76 11.57 16.58
N ASP A 17 18.60 10.64 17.49
CA ASP A 17 18.28 9.26 17.16
C ASP A 17 16.94 9.18 16.44
N ALA A 18 16.92 8.71 15.19
CA ALA A 18 15.70 8.65 14.41
C ALA A 18 15.75 7.62 13.26
N TYR A 19 14.57 7.20 12.79
CA TYR A 19 14.41 6.61 11.46
C TYR A 19 14.42 7.72 10.41
N ILE A 20 15.32 7.59 9.44
CA ILE A 20 15.56 8.59 8.41
C ILE A 20 15.01 8.10 7.08
N PHE A 21 14.24 8.96 6.45
CA PHE A 21 13.78 8.81 5.07
C PHE A 21 14.27 9.99 4.25
N ALA A 22 14.47 9.79 2.96
CA ALA A 22 14.89 10.88 2.09
C ALA A 22 14.12 10.87 0.76
N THR A 23 13.88 12.07 0.24
CA THR A 23 13.43 12.31 -1.14
C THR A 23 14.54 12.96 -1.94
N TYR A 24 14.48 12.87 -3.23
CA TYR A 24 15.48 13.43 -4.15
C TYR A 24 14.82 14.02 -5.39
N ASP A 25 15.49 14.95 -6.05
CA ASP A 25 14.97 15.73 -7.17
C ASP A 25 15.55 15.35 -8.53
N SER A 26 16.04 14.12 -8.72
CA SER A 26 16.61 13.67 -9.98
C SER A 26 15.67 12.75 -10.75
N THR A 27 15.56 12.99 -12.07
CA THR A 27 14.90 12.09 -13.03
C THR A 27 15.90 11.32 -13.88
N THR A 28 17.19 11.62 -13.75
CA THR A 28 18.28 11.05 -14.57
C THR A 28 19.16 10.08 -13.77
N ALA A 29 19.16 10.15 -12.45
CA ALA A 29 19.88 9.21 -11.63
C ALA A 29 19.26 7.80 -11.76
N ASP A 30 20.09 6.81 -12.10
CA ASP A 30 19.65 5.41 -12.18
C ASP A 30 19.84 4.70 -10.85
N SER A 31 20.93 5.00 -10.14
CA SER A 31 21.23 4.42 -8.84
C SER A 31 21.84 5.43 -7.87
N LEU A 32 21.53 5.27 -6.59
CA LEU A 32 22.13 5.99 -5.49
C LEU A 32 22.74 4.96 -4.52
N THR A 33 23.89 5.29 -3.93
CA THR A 33 24.52 4.46 -2.91
C THR A 33 24.60 5.26 -1.61
N GLU A 34 24.04 4.68 -0.56
CA GLU A 34 24.15 5.16 0.81
C GLU A 34 25.37 4.57 1.46
N GLU A 35 26.15 5.41 2.14
CA GLU A 35 27.24 5.03 3.02
C GLU A 35 27.04 5.72 4.37
N ILE A 36 26.94 4.95 5.43
CA ILE A 36 26.74 5.46 6.79
C ILE A 36 28.06 5.39 7.55
N SER A 37 28.36 6.38 8.36
CA SER A 37 29.62 6.47 9.11
C SER A 37 29.85 5.32 10.10
N ASP A 38 28.81 4.52 10.40
CA ASP A 38 28.92 3.29 11.20
C ASP A 38 29.32 2.04 10.38
N GLY A 39 29.56 2.19 9.08
CA GLY A 39 30.02 1.14 8.17
C GLY A 39 28.91 0.44 7.39
N ARG A 40 27.64 0.78 7.60
CA ARG A 40 26.53 0.26 6.77
C ARG A 40 26.56 0.90 5.40
N THR A 41 26.20 0.13 4.38
CA THR A 41 26.02 0.60 3.00
C THR A 41 24.75 0.01 2.41
N LYS A 42 24.04 0.78 1.57
CA LYS A 42 22.84 0.33 0.87
C LYS A 42 22.80 0.93 -0.53
N SER A 43 22.36 0.17 -1.51
CA SER A 43 22.20 0.66 -2.88
C SER A 43 20.73 0.70 -3.27
N PHE A 44 20.33 1.81 -3.86
CA PHE A 44 19.00 2.06 -4.39
C PHE A 44 19.10 2.08 -5.91
N THR A 45 18.31 1.26 -6.60
CA THR A 45 18.28 1.17 -8.06
C THR A 45 16.97 1.68 -8.62
N LYS A 46 16.93 2.08 -9.88
CA LYS A 46 15.74 2.62 -10.56
C LYS A 46 15.18 3.86 -9.84
N VAL A 47 16.05 4.67 -9.28
CA VAL A 47 15.65 5.86 -8.52
C VAL A 47 14.95 6.90 -9.38
N SER A 48 15.12 6.86 -10.72
CA SER A 48 14.35 7.68 -11.67
C SER A 48 12.83 7.51 -11.57
N HIS A 49 12.34 6.46 -10.87
CA HIS A 49 10.91 6.24 -10.63
C HIS A 49 10.34 7.09 -9.46
N GLY A 50 11.19 7.82 -8.73
CA GLY A 50 10.73 8.81 -7.73
C GLY A 50 10.15 8.22 -6.46
N TYR A 51 10.78 7.19 -5.88
CA TYR A 51 10.35 6.65 -4.58
C TYR A 51 11.13 7.25 -3.41
N THR A 52 10.59 7.13 -2.21
CA THR A 52 11.26 7.56 -0.98
C THR A 52 12.36 6.57 -0.60
N LEU A 53 13.56 7.08 -0.31
CA LEU A 53 14.69 6.28 0.17
C LEU A 53 14.50 5.99 1.67
N ASP A 54 14.57 4.73 2.06
CA ASP A 54 14.61 4.30 3.45
C ASP A 54 16.08 4.17 3.87
N LEU A 55 16.58 5.12 4.65
CA LEU A 55 17.95 5.15 5.17
C LEU A 55 18.08 4.42 6.51
N GLY A 56 16.97 3.98 7.07
CA GLY A 56 16.92 3.21 8.31
C GLY A 56 17.10 4.04 9.58
N TYR A 57 17.35 3.33 10.68
CA TYR A 57 17.61 3.96 11.97
C TYR A 57 19.06 4.43 12.09
N CYS A 58 19.22 5.70 12.43
CA CYS A 58 20.53 6.34 12.63
C CYS A 58 20.58 6.98 14.02
N MET A 59 21.72 6.86 14.68
CA MET A 59 21.97 7.52 15.97
C MET A 59 22.44 8.96 15.77
N ALA A 60 22.26 9.78 16.78
CA ALA A 60 22.80 11.14 16.80
C ALA A 60 24.31 11.15 16.54
N GLY A 61 24.75 12.09 15.73
CA GLY A 61 26.16 12.19 15.29
C GLY A 61 26.53 11.26 14.11
N THR A 62 25.59 10.48 13.59
CA THR A 62 25.81 9.70 12.37
C THR A 62 25.82 10.61 11.15
N GLU A 63 26.81 10.42 10.28
CA GLU A 63 26.86 11.03 8.96
C GLU A 63 26.39 10.01 7.91
N VAL A 64 25.42 10.39 7.09
CA VAL A 64 24.92 9.58 5.99
C VAL A 64 25.28 10.26 4.68
N LYS A 65 26.07 9.58 3.84
CA LYS A 65 26.46 10.02 2.50
C LYS A 65 25.66 9.30 1.44
N ILE A 66 25.08 10.05 0.53
CA ILE A 66 24.36 9.49 -0.62
C ILE A 66 25.13 9.87 -1.87
N LYS A 67 25.70 8.86 -2.54
CA LYS A 67 26.49 9.02 -3.76
C LYS A 67 25.64 8.71 -4.99
N ASN A 68 25.75 9.54 -6.01
CA ASN A 68 25.13 9.34 -7.30
C ASN A 68 26.13 8.71 -8.29
N SER A 69 25.76 7.61 -8.93
CA SER A 69 26.60 6.92 -9.93
C SER A 69 26.96 7.77 -11.16
N ASN A 70 26.12 8.75 -11.50
CA ASN A 70 26.34 9.61 -12.68
C ASN A 70 27.12 10.89 -12.38
N GLU A 71 27.61 11.09 -11.17
CA GLU A 71 28.30 12.29 -10.72
C GLU A 71 27.53 13.61 -10.96
N GLU A 72 26.22 13.52 -11.17
CA GLU A 72 25.34 14.70 -11.26
C GLU A 72 24.96 15.17 -9.86
N ARG A 73 24.63 16.46 -9.73
CA ARG A 73 24.08 16.97 -8.47
C ARG A 73 22.65 16.44 -8.29
N VAL A 74 22.42 15.78 -7.18
CA VAL A 74 21.10 15.34 -6.73
C VAL A 74 20.81 15.98 -5.38
N ASN A 75 19.79 16.83 -5.31
CA ASN A 75 19.41 17.41 -4.03
C ASN A 75 18.59 16.39 -3.24
N ILE A 76 19.05 16.11 -2.03
CA ILE A 76 18.42 15.19 -1.11
C ILE A 76 17.72 15.99 -0.01
N THR A 77 16.47 15.68 0.27
CA THR A 77 15.75 16.22 1.43
C THR A 77 15.49 15.08 2.40
N ALA A 78 16.10 15.16 3.58
CA ALA A 78 15.96 14.13 4.60
C ALA A 78 14.91 14.48 5.66
N TYR A 79 14.18 13.48 6.09
CA TYR A 79 13.10 13.57 7.09
C TYR A 79 13.35 12.57 8.21
N ALA A 80 13.19 13.00 9.46
CA ALA A 80 13.09 12.10 10.60
C ALA A 80 11.63 11.68 10.81
N LEU A 81 11.41 10.39 11.03
CA LEU A 81 10.10 9.90 11.41
C LEU A 81 9.78 10.31 12.85
N ASN A 82 8.71 11.06 13.04
CA ASN A 82 8.24 11.41 14.37
C ASN A 82 7.51 10.20 14.99
N LEU A 83 8.20 9.44 15.84
CA LEU A 83 7.67 8.23 16.46
C LEU A 83 6.51 8.52 17.41
N ASP A 84 6.52 9.65 18.11
CA ASP A 84 5.41 10.04 19.00
C ASP A 84 4.13 10.32 18.21
N ALA A 85 4.26 10.94 17.03
CA ALA A 85 3.13 11.17 16.14
C ALA A 85 2.59 9.84 15.58
N VAL A 86 3.48 8.89 15.26
CA VAL A 86 3.07 7.54 14.80
C VAL A 86 2.35 6.80 15.91
N ASP A 87 2.88 6.81 17.15
CA ASP A 87 2.23 6.17 18.29
C ASP A 87 0.88 6.79 18.60
N THR A 88 0.79 8.12 18.60
CA THR A 88 -0.48 8.84 18.79
C THR A 88 -1.51 8.45 17.72
N ALA A 89 -1.10 8.40 16.47
CA ALA A 89 -1.98 7.99 15.37
C ALA A 89 -2.43 6.52 15.54
N TYR A 90 -1.50 5.63 15.91
CA TYR A 90 -1.81 4.23 16.17
C TYR A 90 -2.82 4.06 17.30
N GLN A 91 -2.62 4.74 18.44
CA GLN A 91 -3.55 4.70 19.58
C GLN A 91 -4.94 5.18 19.17
N THR A 92 -5.01 6.32 18.46
CA THR A 92 -6.27 6.87 17.97
C THR A 92 -7.00 5.91 17.03
N LEU A 93 -6.29 5.31 16.08
CA LEU A 93 -6.88 4.35 15.14
C LEU A 93 -7.30 3.05 15.83
N ASN A 94 -6.59 2.66 16.88
CA ASN A 94 -6.87 1.44 17.62
C ASN A 94 -8.06 1.54 18.60
N GLU A 95 -8.53 2.77 18.90
CA GLU A 95 -9.73 2.98 19.73
C GLU A 95 -11.00 2.41 19.09
N GLN A 96 -11.07 2.38 17.77
CA GLN A 96 -12.22 1.90 17.01
C GLN A 96 -11.76 1.01 15.86
N THR A 97 -11.49 -0.25 16.16
CA THR A 97 -11.11 -1.25 15.16
C THR A 97 -12.27 -2.20 14.89
N MET A 98 -12.33 -2.71 13.65
CA MET A 98 -13.26 -3.78 13.30
C MET A 98 -12.79 -5.10 13.89
N GLU A 99 -13.65 -5.77 14.66
CA GLU A 99 -13.44 -7.14 15.11
C GLU A 99 -13.72 -8.10 13.95
N MET A 100 -12.68 -8.73 13.41
CA MET A 100 -12.84 -9.71 12.32
C MET A 100 -13.46 -10.99 12.84
N THR A 101 -14.58 -11.38 12.26
CA THR A 101 -15.28 -12.65 12.57
C THR A 101 -14.94 -13.75 11.57
N SER A 102 -14.55 -13.40 10.35
CA SER A 102 -14.10 -14.34 9.32
C SER A 102 -13.14 -13.66 8.35
N PHE A 103 -12.09 -14.41 7.95
CA PHE A 103 -11.10 -13.96 6.98
C PHE A 103 -10.76 -15.10 6.01
N SER A 104 -10.81 -14.80 4.72
CA SER A 104 -10.28 -15.65 3.65
C SER A 104 -9.83 -14.77 2.48
N ASP A 105 -9.18 -15.36 1.47
CA ASP A 105 -8.68 -14.63 0.29
C ASP A 105 -9.78 -13.92 -0.51
N THR A 106 -11.03 -14.35 -0.36
CA THR A 106 -12.17 -13.81 -1.11
C THR A 106 -13.28 -13.23 -0.23
N LYS A 107 -13.11 -13.29 1.09
CA LYS A 107 -14.14 -12.81 2.02
C LYS A 107 -13.51 -12.32 3.34
N ILE A 108 -13.87 -11.11 3.72
CA ILE A 108 -13.53 -10.52 5.02
C ILE A 108 -14.86 -10.10 5.65
N THR A 109 -15.12 -10.54 6.88
CA THR A 109 -16.33 -10.15 7.62
C THR A 109 -15.95 -9.76 9.04
N GLY A 110 -16.57 -8.73 9.55
CA GLY A 110 -16.38 -8.30 10.94
C GLY A 110 -17.49 -7.38 11.41
N THR A 111 -17.39 -7.03 12.68
CA THR A 111 -18.28 -6.07 13.34
C THR A 111 -17.47 -4.91 13.88
N ILE A 112 -18.06 -3.73 13.89
CA ILE A 112 -17.45 -2.53 14.45
C ILE A 112 -18.51 -1.76 15.22
N ASP A 113 -18.15 -1.32 16.44
CA ASP A 113 -18.97 -0.43 17.25
C ASP A 113 -18.45 1.00 17.12
N VAL A 114 -19.08 1.76 16.20
CA VAL A 114 -18.67 3.12 15.86
C VAL A 114 -19.15 4.10 16.93
N LYS A 115 -18.21 4.65 17.71
CA LYS A 115 -18.49 5.64 18.75
C LYS A 115 -18.71 7.05 18.21
N LYS A 116 -18.07 7.34 17.10
CA LYS A 116 -18.15 8.60 16.37
C LYS A 116 -18.11 8.30 14.90
N GLU A 117 -19.05 8.87 14.15
CA GLU A 117 -19.09 8.69 12.70
C GLU A 117 -17.74 8.98 12.05
N GLY A 118 -17.38 8.20 11.06
CA GLY A 118 -16.09 8.32 10.43
C GLY A 118 -15.87 7.32 9.30
N ARG A 119 -14.65 7.32 8.80
CA ARG A 119 -14.24 6.47 7.70
C ARG A 119 -13.56 5.19 8.22
N LEU A 120 -14.14 4.05 7.91
CA LEU A 120 -13.48 2.76 8.03
C LEU A 120 -12.60 2.52 6.80
N ILE A 121 -11.31 2.26 7.03
CA ILE A 121 -10.33 1.99 5.99
C ILE A 121 -9.89 0.55 6.10
N PHE A 122 -9.94 -0.18 5.00
CA PHE A 122 -9.40 -1.53 4.91
C PHE A 122 -8.00 -1.47 4.30
N ALA A 123 -7.03 -2.14 4.92
CA ALA A 123 -5.69 -2.31 4.35
C ALA A 123 -5.71 -3.33 3.18
N VAL A 124 -6.66 -3.14 2.28
CA VAL A 124 -6.92 -3.96 1.10
C VAL A 124 -6.86 -3.05 -0.12
N ALA A 125 -6.08 -3.44 -1.13
CA ALA A 125 -5.97 -2.68 -2.35
C ALA A 125 -7.33 -2.58 -3.06
N ASN A 126 -7.65 -1.39 -3.56
CA ASN A 126 -8.86 -1.17 -4.34
C ASN A 126 -8.75 -1.91 -5.67
N ASP A 127 -9.67 -2.84 -5.90
CA ASP A 127 -9.81 -3.61 -7.13
C ASP A 127 -11.29 -3.78 -7.48
N ALA A 128 -11.59 -3.77 -8.76
CA ALA A 128 -12.97 -3.86 -9.28
C ALA A 128 -13.71 -5.17 -8.93
N GLY A 129 -12.98 -6.16 -8.43
CA GLY A 129 -13.54 -7.42 -7.97
C GLY A 129 -14.15 -7.37 -6.56
N TRP A 130 -13.79 -6.38 -5.76
CA TRP A 130 -14.32 -6.24 -4.40
C TRP A 130 -15.73 -5.65 -4.41
N ARG A 131 -16.58 -6.20 -3.56
CA ARG A 131 -17.90 -5.70 -3.23
C ARG A 131 -18.01 -5.54 -1.73
N LEU A 132 -18.47 -4.37 -1.31
CA LEU A 132 -18.66 -4.02 0.08
C LEU A 132 -20.13 -4.18 0.46
N TYR A 133 -20.37 -4.72 1.64
CA TYR A 133 -21.69 -4.79 2.26
C TYR A 133 -21.60 -4.20 3.66
N VAL A 134 -22.54 -3.34 4.00
CA VAL A 134 -22.72 -2.78 5.34
C VAL A 134 -24.11 -3.15 5.80
N ASP A 135 -24.22 -3.82 6.95
CA ASP A 135 -25.47 -4.32 7.53
C ASP A 135 -26.31 -5.19 6.58
N GLY A 136 -25.60 -5.92 5.71
CA GLY A 136 -26.19 -6.80 4.70
C GLY A 136 -26.59 -6.11 3.40
N GLU A 137 -26.52 -4.79 3.31
CA GLU A 137 -26.79 -4.04 2.09
C GLU A 137 -25.50 -3.77 1.31
N GLN A 138 -25.55 -4.01 -0.01
CA GLN A 138 -24.39 -3.70 -0.87
C GLN A 138 -24.23 -2.19 -0.99
N THR A 139 -23.01 -1.73 -0.71
CA THR A 139 -22.61 -0.32 -0.75
C THR A 139 -21.44 -0.16 -1.71
N ASP A 140 -21.41 0.93 -2.47
CA ASP A 140 -20.26 1.25 -3.30
C ASP A 140 -19.09 1.69 -2.40
N PRO A 141 -17.91 1.04 -2.51
CA PRO A 141 -16.78 1.41 -1.71
C PRO A 141 -16.19 2.76 -2.14
N ASP A 142 -15.78 3.56 -1.17
CA ASP A 142 -14.91 4.71 -1.39
C ASP A 142 -13.46 4.25 -1.56
N VAL A 143 -12.63 5.09 -2.17
CA VAL A 143 -11.18 4.87 -2.29
C VAL A 143 -10.44 5.87 -1.41
N PHE A 144 -9.64 5.36 -0.48
CA PHE A 144 -8.78 6.17 0.37
C PHE A 144 -7.35 6.18 -0.15
N GLY A 145 -6.76 7.37 -0.29
CA GLY A 145 -5.36 7.54 -0.74
C GLY A 145 -5.08 6.92 -2.11
N GLU A 146 -6.08 6.88 -2.99
CA GLU A 146 -6.00 6.27 -4.33
C GLU A 146 -5.65 4.77 -4.34
N ALA A 147 -5.60 4.14 -3.18
CA ALA A 147 -5.08 2.78 -3.02
C ALA A 147 -6.01 1.82 -2.26
N PHE A 148 -6.63 2.27 -1.18
CA PHE A 148 -7.32 1.40 -0.24
C PHE A 148 -8.83 1.50 -0.32
N ILE A 149 -9.51 0.37 -0.09
CA ILE A 149 -10.97 0.34 0.07
C ILE A 149 -11.35 1.03 1.38
N SER A 150 -12.38 1.85 1.33
CA SER A 150 -12.94 2.49 2.53
C SER A 150 -14.45 2.65 2.44
N THR A 151 -15.08 2.95 3.56
CA THR A 151 -16.50 3.33 3.63
C THR A 151 -16.71 4.30 4.80
N TYR A 152 -17.73 5.13 4.69
CA TYR A 152 -18.15 6.00 5.79
C TYR A 152 -19.23 5.29 6.62
N LEU A 153 -19.04 5.26 7.93
CA LEU A 153 -19.98 4.66 8.87
C LEU A 153 -20.51 5.72 9.84
N THR A 154 -21.80 5.63 10.14
CA THR A 154 -22.46 6.42 11.19
C THR A 154 -22.18 5.83 12.58
N GLU A 155 -22.59 6.53 13.63
CA GLU A 155 -22.53 5.97 14.98
C GLU A 155 -23.45 4.75 15.11
N GLY A 156 -22.96 3.72 15.81
CA GLY A 156 -23.67 2.47 16.05
C GLY A 156 -22.85 1.21 15.76
N THR A 157 -23.46 0.07 15.95
CA THR A 157 -22.84 -1.21 15.64
C THR A 157 -23.18 -1.63 14.23
N HIS A 158 -22.14 -1.85 13.41
CA HIS A 158 -22.27 -2.25 12.02
C HIS A 158 -21.62 -3.60 11.77
N THR A 159 -22.23 -4.39 10.90
CA THR A 159 -21.62 -5.58 10.30
C THR A 159 -21.09 -5.21 8.93
N VAL A 160 -19.79 -5.43 8.71
CA VAL A 160 -19.15 -5.08 7.45
C VAL A 160 -18.58 -6.34 6.80
N GLU A 161 -18.84 -6.49 5.50
CA GLU A 161 -18.37 -7.61 4.73
C GLU A 161 -17.79 -7.16 3.38
N LEU A 162 -16.58 -7.61 3.07
CA LEU A 162 -15.96 -7.52 1.76
C LEU A 162 -16.00 -8.90 1.09
N ARG A 163 -16.48 -8.95 -0.16
CA ARG A 163 -16.47 -10.15 -1.01
C ARG A 163 -15.72 -9.87 -2.29
N TYR A 164 -14.79 -10.74 -2.64
CA TYR A 164 -14.05 -10.65 -3.89
C TYR A 164 -14.57 -11.64 -4.93
N MET A 165 -14.75 -11.16 -6.14
CA MET A 165 -15.00 -11.99 -7.31
C MET A 165 -14.16 -11.47 -8.46
N THR A 166 -13.33 -12.33 -9.02
CA THR A 166 -12.46 -11.97 -10.15
C THR A 166 -13.30 -11.39 -11.29
N PRO A 167 -13.00 -10.17 -11.77
CA PRO A 167 -13.70 -9.58 -12.89
C PRO A 167 -13.65 -10.48 -14.12
N GLY A 168 -14.79 -10.61 -14.80
CA GLY A 168 -14.92 -11.48 -15.98
C GLY A 168 -15.12 -12.98 -15.70
N PHE A 169 -14.93 -13.46 -14.47
CA PHE A 169 -15.09 -14.89 -14.14
C PHE A 169 -16.47 -15.45 -14.54
N MET A 170 -17.55 -14.77 -14.19
CA MET A 170 -18.91 -15.21 -14.51
C MET A 170 -19.17 -15.25 -16.03
N VAL A 171 -18.63 -14.26 -16.77
CA VAL A 171 -18.75 -14.22 -18.22
C VAL A 171 -17.97 -15.38 -18.86
N GLY A 172 -16.73 -15.60 -18.43
CA GLY A 172 -15.91 -16.71 -18.90
C GLY A 172 -16.52 -18.08 -18.59
N ALA A 173 -17.04 -18.26 -17.38
CA ALA A 173 -17.76 -19.49 -16.99
C ALA A 173 -19.02 -19.71 -17.86
N GLY A 174 -19.78 -18.66 -18.13
CA GLY A 174 -20.96 -18.72 -18.99
C GLY A 174 -20.62 -19.16 -20.43
N ILE A 175 -19.56 -18.56 -21.00
CA ILE A 175 -19.07 -18.93 -22.35
C ILE A 175 -18.62 -20.39 -22.36
N SER A 176 -17.83 -20.81 -21.38
CA SER A 176 -17.34 -22.19 -21.26
C SER A 176 -18.49 -23.19 -21.17
N PHE A 177 -19.49 -22.89 -20.36
CA PHE A 177 -20.69 -23.72 -20.23
C PHE A 177 -21.46 -23.82 -21.55
N ALA A 178 -21.69 -22.72 -22.27
CA ALA A 178 -22.33 -22.71 -23.58
C ALA A 178 -21.56 -23.56 -24.61
N CYS A 179 -20.22 -23.46 -24.65
CA CYS A 179 -19.39 -24.28 -25.52
C CYS A 179 -19.54 -25.78 -25.21
N ILE A 180 -19.56 -26.16 -23.93
CA ILE A 180 -19.78 -27.57 -23.53
C ILE A 180 -21.12 -28.06 -24.01
N LEU A 181 -22.21 -27.29 -23.84
CA LEU A 181 -23.53 -27.65 -24.32
C LEU A 181 -23.57 -27.86 -25.83
N ILE A 182 -22.92 -26.99 -26.62
CA ILE A 182 -22.84 -27.12 -28.08
C ILE A 182 -22.12 -28.42 -28.46
N VAL A 183 -20.99 -28.73 -27.83
CA VAL A 183 -20.23 -29.97 -28.12
C VAL A 183 -21.05 -31.19 -27.79
N VAL A 184 -21.75 -31.22 -26.66
CA VAL A 184 -22.65 -32.34 -26.26
C VAL A 184 -23.78 -32.49 -27.26
N LEU A 185 -24.40 -31.38 -27.70
CA LEU A 185 -25.49 -31.42 -28.69
C LEU A 185 -25.00 -31.98 -30.02
N ILE A 186 -23.84 -31.55 -30.52
CA ILE A 186 -23.27 -32.08 -31.77
C ILE A 186 -22.96 -33.58 -31.63
N ALA A 187 -22.39 -34.00 -30.52
CA ALA A 187 -22.12 -35.44 -30.27
C ALA A 187 -23.42 -36.27 -30.23
N TRP A 188 -24.44 -35.72 -29.58
CA TRP A 188 -25.74 -36.38 -29.50
C TRP A 188 -26.41 -36.54 -30.90
N ILE A 189 -26.40 -35.46 -31.72
CA ILE A 189 -26.95 -35.49 -33.09
C ILE A 189 -26.17 -36.53 -33.93
N LYS A 190 -24.84 -36.55 -33.87
CA LYS A 190 -24.03 -37.54 -34.61
C LYS A 190 -24.24 -38.99 -34.19
N ARG A 191 -24.67 -39.21 -32.97
CA ARG A 191 -24.95 -40.58 -32.46
C ARG A 191 -26.34 -41.08 -32.90
N HIS A 192 -27.28 -40.19 -33.20
CA HIS A 192 -28.65 -40.54 -33.57
C HIS A 192 -28.92 -40.41 -35.07
N HIS A 193 -27.96 -40.00 -35.87
CA HIS A 193 -27.90 -40.08 -37.31
C HIS A 193 -26.90 -41.17 -37.76
#